data_e59b96667d8a255693985c80ab207935
#
_entry.id   e59b96667d8a255693985c80ab207935
#
_cell.length_a   1.000
_cell.length_b   1.000
_cell.length_c   1.000
_cell.angle_alpha   90.00
_cell.angle_beta   90.00
_cell.angle_gamma   90.00
#
_symmetry.space_group_name_H-M   'P 1'
#
loop_
_entity.id
_entity.type
_entity.pdbx_description
1 polymer ?
#
loop_
_entity_poly.entity_id
_entity_poly.type
_entity_poly.pdbx_seq_one_letter_code
_entity_poly.pdbx_strand_id
1 'polypeptide(L)'
;MPPDAAADSPSALMRVLVLDDDHLLLEVMREMLAACGPCEIALELDARQALARLDEAMPDVLICDLVLPEMDGIEFLQAAASLGYAGKVILLSALEDEVREAAADLARALGLRVVGSFRKPLAPEQLRDALEC
;
A
#
# COMPACT_ATOMS: atom_id res chain seq x y z
N MET A 1 21.51 21.67 -3.52
CA MET A 1 20.80 21.22 -3.53
C MET A 1 20.61 20.86 -3.49
N PRO A 2 20.59 20.70 -3.64
CA PRO A 2 20.07 20.10 -3.73
C PRO A 2 19.78 19.66 -3.79
N PRO A 3 19.77 19.62 -4.06
CA PRO A 3 19.21 18.89 -4.40
C PRO A 3 18.84 18.52 -4.54
N ASP A 4 19.00 18.71 -4.74
CA ASP A 4 18.32 18.15 -5.04
C ASP A 4 17.78 17.86 -5.17
N ALA A 5 18.10 18.23 -5.38
CA ALA A 5 17.35 17.81 -5.68
C ALA A 5 16.85 17.39 -5.86
N ALA A 6 17.17 17.65 -6.08
CA ALA A 6 16.49 17.07 -6.39
C ALA A 6 16.00 16.76 -6.35
N ALA A 7 16.32 16.91 -6.46
CA ALA A 7 15.62 16.47 -6.45
C ALA A 7 15.14 16.37 -6.70
N ASP A 8 15.13 16.52 -7.04
CA ASP A 8 14.50 16.24 -7.23
C ASP A 8 14.11 15.74 -7.85
N SER A 9 14.10 16.05 -8.47
CA SER A 9 13.48 15.53 -9.59
C SER A 9 12.77 14.18 -9.45
N PRO A 10 13.36 13.05 -9.46
CA PRO A 10 12.66 11.79 -9.31
C PRO A 10 11.76 11.79 -8.11
N SER A 11 12.06 12.61 -7.17
CA SER A 11 11.26 12.75 -6.00
C SER A 11 9.86 13.27 -6.29
N ALA A 12 9.62 13.75 -7.51
CA ALA A 12 8.27 14.17 -7.90
C ALA A 12 7.32 13.01 -8.11
N LEU A 13 7.84 11.79 -8.32
CA LEU A 13 7.00 10.62 -8.53
C LEU A 13 6.73 9.91 -7.22
N MET A 14 5.44 9.77 -6.90
CA MET A 14 5.03 8.95 -5.77
C MET A 14 5.18 7.49 -6.16
N ARG A 15 5.82 6.71 -5.31
CA ARG A 15 6.04 5.28 -5.56
C ARG A 15 5.05 4.48 -4.75
N VAL A 16 4.27 3.65 -5.44
CA VAL A 16 3.18 2.88 -4.82
C VAL A 16 3.35 1.41 -5.13
N LEU A 17 3.24 0.58 -4.11
CA LEU A 17 3.20 -0.86 -4.26
C LEU A 17 1.79 -1.33 -3.90
N VAL A 18 1.15 -2.08 -4.80
CA VAL A 18 -0.18 -2.64 -4.56
C VAL A 18 -0.06 -4.16 -4.51
N LEU A 19 -0.51 -4.74 -3.41
CA LEU A 19 -0.50 -6.18 -3.20
C LEU A 19 -1.94 -6.70 -3.12
N ASP A 20 -2.32 -7.52 -4.09
CA ASP A 20 -3.63 -8.17 -4.13
C ASP A 20 -3.53 -9.36 -5.07
N ASP A 21 -4.22 -10.45 -4.75
CA ASP A 21 -4.19 -11.65 -5.60
C ASP A 21 -5.17 -11.60 -6.77
N ASP A 22 -5.92 -10.52 -6.92
CA ASP A 22 -6.89 -10.35 -7.98
C ASP A 22 -6.30 -9.45 -9.08
N HIS A 23 -6.00 -10.06 -10.23
CA HIS A 23 -5.43 -9.34 -11.39
C HIS A 23 -6.30 -8.17 -11.84
N LEU A 24 -7.61 -8.36 -11.85
CA LEU A 24 -8.51 -7.32 -12.32
C LEU A 24 -8.49 -6.12 -11.37
N LEU A 25 -8.48 -6.39 -10.08
CA LEU A 25 -8.40 -5.31 -9.09
C LEU A 25 -7.09 -4.54 -9.22
N LEU A 26 -5.98 -5.22 -9.47
CA LEU A 26 -4.70 -4.55 -9.66
C LEU A 26 -4.75 -3.59 -10.84
N GLU A 27 -5.40 -3.98 -11.94
CA GLU A 27 -5.52 -3.10 -13.10
C GLU A 27 -6.40 -1.89 -12.82
N VAL A 28 -7.49 -2.08 -12.07
CA VAL A 28 -8.35 -0.98 -11.63
C VAL A 28 -7.56 -0.02 -10.74
N MET A 29 -6.78 -0.56 -9.82
CA MET A 29 -5.97 0.27 -8.93
C MET A 29 -4.92 1.07 -9.70
N ARG A 30 -4.32 0.47 -10.72
CA ARG A 30 -3.38 1.19 -11.59
C ARG A 30 -4.04 2.42 -12.20
N GLU A 31 -5.24 2.25 -12.74
CA GLU A 31 -5.96 3.37 -13.37
C GLU A 31 -6.32 4.44 -12.34
N MET A 32 -6.79 4.03 -11.17
CA MET A 32 -7.16 4.98 -10.12
C MET A 32 -5.96 5.78 -9.64
N LEU A 33 -4.82 5.11 -9.47
CA LEU A 33 -3.59 5.77 -9.02
C LEU A 33 -3.06 6.73 -10.08
N ALA A 34 -3.13 6.32 -11.36
CA ALA A 34 -2.68 7.18 -12.44
C ALA A 34 -3.50 8.48 -12.49
N ALA A 35 -4.78 8.41 -12.12
CA ALA A 35 -5.64 9.58 -12.09
C ALA A 35 -5.29 10.53 -10.93
N CYS A 36 -4.59 10.06 -9.92
CA CYS A 36 -4.14 10.89 -8.80
C CYS A 36 -2.95 11.78 -9.16
N GLY A 37 -2.26 11.48 -10.26
CA GLY A 37 -1.09 12.25 -10.67
C GLY A 37 0.08 11.34 -11.02
N PRO A 38 1.27 11.91 -11.25
CA PRO A 38 2.43 11.10 -11.61
C PRO A 38 2.82 10.15 -10.49
N CYS A 39 2.89 8.85 -10.80
CA CYS A 39 3.35 7.87 -9.83
C CYS A 39 3.96 6.66 -10.52
N GLU A 40 4.86 6.02 -9.80
CA GLU A 40 5.44 4.73 -10.17
C GLU A 40 4.65 3.67 -9.45
N ILE A 41 4.04 2.75 -10.19
CA ILE A 41 3.15 1.74 -9.62
C ILE A 41 3.76 0.37 -9.83
N ALA A 42 3.95 -0.37 -8.74
CA ALA A 42 4.32 -1.77 -8.79
C ALA A 42 3.13 -2.60 -8.32
N LEU A 43 2.78 -3.61 -9.08
CA LEU A 43 1.66 -4.49 -8.77
C LEU A 43 2.20 -5.87 -8.45
N GLU A 44 1.78 -6.45 -7.33
CA GLU A 44 2.22 -7.78 -6.93
C GLU A 44 1.02 -8.63 -6.54
N LEU A 45 1.04 -9.88 -6.99
CA LEU A 45 0.02 -10.86 -6.65
C LEU A 45 0.43 -11.69 -5.43
N ASP A 46 1.69 -11.67 -5.06
CA ASP A 46 2.30 -12.58 -4.11
C ASP A 46 2.94 -11.79 -2.98
N ALA A 47 2.60 -12.14 -1.75
CA ALA A 47 3.09 -11.44 -0.57
C ALA A 47 4.61 -11.48 -0.45
N ARG A 48 5.23 -12.59 -0.83
CA ARG A 48 6.70 -12.73 -0.73
C ARG A 48 7.40 -11.81 -1.70
N GLN A 49 6.86 -11.68 -2.92
CA GLN A 49 7.39 -10.76 -3.91
C GLN A 49 7.24 -9.32 -3.42
N ALA A 50 6.10 -9.02 -2.79
CA ALA A 50 5.87 -7.69 -2.25
C ALA A 50 6.88 -7.38 -1.14
N LEU A 51 7.16 -8.34 -0.26
CA LEU A 51 8.15 -8.14 0.80
C LEU A 51 9.55 -7.91 0.23
N ALA A 52 9.90 -8.63 -0.83
CA ALA A 52 11.18 -8.43 -1.50
C ALA A 52 11.29 -7.01 -2.04
N ARG A 53 10.21 -6.48 -2.61
CA ARG A 53 10.21 -5.10 -3.10
C ARG A 53 10.35 -4.09 -1.96
N LEU A 54 9.71 -4.35 -0.82
CA LEU A 54 9.85 -3.48 0.34
C LEU A 54 11.29 -3.45 0.83
N ASP A 55 11.96 -4.59 0.78
CA ASP A 55 13.35 -4.70 1.24
C ASP A 55 14.32 -3.99 0.29
N GLU A 56 14.07 -4.08 -1.01
CA GLU A 56 14.95 -3.49 -2.03
C GLU A 56 14.82 -1.98 -2.12
N ALA A 57 13.58 -1.49 -2.20
CA ALA A 57 13.32 -0.08 -2.45
C ALA A 57 11.96 0.28 -1.86
N MET A 58 11.97 0.81 -0.67
CA MET A 58 10.74 1.11 0.05
C MET A 58 9.88 2.13 -0.70
N PRO A 59 8.65 1.76 -1.08
CA PRO A 59 7.75 2.70 -1.73
C PRO A 59 7.22 3.73 -0.73
N ASP A 60 6.65 4.81 -1.26
CA ASP A 60 6.02 5.83 -0.42
C ASP A 60 4.70 5.35 0.15
N VAL A 61 4.00 4.49 -0.60
CA VAL A 61 2.69 3.97 -0.22
C VAL A 61 2.63 2.48 -0.49
N LEU A 62 2.08 1.75 0.46
CA LEU A 62 1.78 0.33 0.33
C LEU A 62 0.27 0.16 0.45
N ILE A 63 -0.37 -0.39 -0.59
CA ILE A 63 -1.79 -0.74 -0.57
C ILE A 63 -1.86 -2.27 -0.53
N CYS A 64 -2.45 -2.80 0.51
CA CYS A 64 -2.34 -4.21 0.84
C CYS A 64 -3.69 -4.84 1.12
N ASP A 65 -3.99 -5.96 0.46
CA ASP A 65 -5.13 -6.79 0.81
C ASP A 65 -4.81 -7.58 2.07
N LEU A 66 -5.80 -7.75 2.92
CA LEU A 66 -5.67 -8.53 4.16
C LEU A 66 -5.90 -10.02 3.95
N VAL A 67 -6.49 -10.41 2.82
CA VAL A 67 -6.75 -11.82 2.51
C VAL A 67 -5.89 -12.23 1.33
N LEU A 68 -4.84 -12.99 1.60
CA LEU A 68 -3.89 -13.44 0.60
C LEU A 68 -3.78 -14.96 0.68
N PRO A 69 -3.57 -15.64 -0.46
CA PRO A 69 -3.60 -17.11 -0.47
C PRO A 69 -2.43 -17.78 0.22
N GLU A 70 -1.26 -17.16 0.21
CA GLU A 70 -0.04 -17.79 0.71
C GLU A 70 0.40 -17.30 2.07
N MET A 71 -0.02 -16.10 2.42
CA MET A 71 0.39 -15.48 3.66
C MET A 71 -0.78 -14.66 4.18
N ASP A 72 -1.09 -14.83 5.44
CA ASP A 72 -2.10 -14.02 6.13
C ASP A 72 -1.69 -12.54 6.05
N GLY A 73 -2.65 -11.66 5.82
CA GLY A 73 -2.38 -10.22 5.78
C GLY A 73 -1.72 -9.71 7.05
N ILE A 74 -2.07 -10.27 8.21
CA ILE A 74 -1.44 -9.91 9.47
C ILE A 74 0.04 -10.31 9.47
N GLU A 75 0.34 -11.50 8.98
CA GLU A 75 1.73 -11.95 8.85
C GLU A 75 2.52 -11.03 7.92
N PHE A 76 1.90 -10.62 6.82
CA PHE A 76 2.53 -9.69 5.90
C PHE A 76 2.83 -8.36 6.59
N LEU A 77 1.86 -7.82 7.34
CA LEU A 77 2.05 -6.55 8.03
C LEU A 77 3.14 -6.66 9.11
N GLN A 78 3.20 -7.79 9.80
CA GLN A 78 4.27 -8.03 10.78
C GLN A 78 5.63 -8.05 10.11
N ALA A 79 5.73 -8.70 8.95
CA ALA A 79 6.99 -8.76 8.20
C ALA A 79 7.39 -7.38 7.69
N ALA A 80 6.42 -6.60 7.18
CA ALA A 80 6.70 -5.25 6.71
C ALA A 80 7.20 -4.36 7.85
N ALA A 81 6.59 -4.49 9.03
CA ALA A 81 7.03 -3.75 10.21
C ALA A 81 8.44 -4.15 10.62
N SER A 82 8.76 -5.44 10.55
CA SER A 82 10.10 -5.95 10.88
C SER A 82 11.17 -5.42 9.93
N LEU A 83 10.80 -5.14 8.68
CA LEU A 83 11.71 -4.53 7.72
C LEU A 83 11.90 -3.03 7.97
N GLY A 84 11.14 -2.45 8.89
CA GLY A 84 11.23 -1.02 9.18
C GLY A 84 10.47 -0.15 8.18
N TYR A 85 9.43 -0.71 7.55
CA TYR A 85 8.69 0.06 6.55
C TYR A 85 8.11 1.32 7.18
N ALA A 86 8.44 2.48 6.62
CA ALA A 86 8.06 3.79 7.17
C ALA A 86 7.08 4.55 6.29
N GLY A 87 6.70 4.01 5.15
CA GLY A 87 5.75 4.68 4.26
C GLY A 87 4.30 4.57 4.73
N LYS A 88 3.41 5.16 3.96
CA LYS A 88 1.98 5.08 4.25
C LYS A 88 1.44 3.70 3.91
N VAL A 89 0.51 3.22 4.72
CA VAL A 89 -0.14 1.93 4.49
C VAL A 89 -1.65 2.15 4.33
N ILE A 90 -2.20 1.58 3.27
CA ILE A 90 -3.65 1.53 3.06
C ILE A 90 -4.04 0.07 3.05
N LEU A 91 -5.00 -0.29 3.91
CA LEU A 91 -5.55 -1.64 3.97
C LEU A 91 -6.82 -1.69 3.15
N LEU A 92 -6.95 -2.72 2.31
CA LEU A 92 -8.07 -2.86 1.42
C LEU A 92 -8.53 -4.31 1.45
N SER A 93 -9.79 -4.56 1.82
CA SER A 93 -10.24 -5.93 2.01
C SER A 93 -11.74 -6.04 1.90
N ALA A 94 -12.23 -7.24 1.55
CA ALA A 94 -13.66 -7.55 1.60
C ALA A 94 -14.12 -7.96 2.99
N LEU A 95 -13.21 -8.05 3.96
CA LEU A 95 -13.56 -8.43 5.32
C LEU A 95 -14.48 -7.42 5.99
N GLU A 96 -15.23 -7.87 6.99
CA GLU A 96 -16.14 -7.00 7.72
C GLU A 96 -15.38 -5.90 8.44
N ASP A 97 -16.09 -4.80 8.72
CA ASP A 97 -15.49 -3.61 9.29
C ASP A 97 -14.74 -3.89 10.59
N GLU A 98 -15.32 -4.69 11.47
CA GLU A 98 -14.69 -4.98 12.77
C GLU A 98 -13.35 -5.69 12.60
N VAL A 99 -13.28 -6.65 11.69
CA VAL A 99 -12.05 -7.40 11.42
C VAL A 99 -11.01 -6.49 10.80
N ARG A 100 -11.44 -5.68 9.83
CA ARG A 100 -10.55 -4.78 9.13
C ARG A 100 -9.99 -3.70 10.05
N GLU A 101 -10.84 -3.17 10.95
CA GLU A 101 -10.40 -2.17 11.91
C GLU A 101 -9.45 -2.76 12.95
N ALA A 102 -9.69 -3.99 13.37
CA ALA A 102 -8.79 -4.67 14.29
C ALA A 102 -7.40 -4.87 13.65
N ALA A 103 -7.38 -5.20 12.35
CA ALA A 103 -6.12 -5.34 11.62
C ALA A 103 -5.39 -4.00 11.52
N ALA A 104 -6.12 -2.92 11.27
CA ALA A 104 -5.53 -1.58 11.21
C ALA A 104 -4.93 -1.18 12.57
N ASP A 105 -5.64 -1.47 13.65
CA ASP A 105 -5.14 -1.17 15.00
C ASP A 105 -3.88 -1.96 15.31
N LEU A 106 -3.86 -3.23 14.92
CA LEU A 106 -2.67 -4.06 15.11
C LEU A 106 -1.50 -3.52 14.30
N ALA A 107 -1.74 -3.15 13.05
CA ALA A 107 -0.70 -2.61 12.19
C ALA A 107 -0.09 -1.33 12.81
N ARG A 108 -0.94 -0.46 13.35
CA ARG A 108 -0.47 0.75 14.03
C ARG A 108 0.34 0.42 15.27
N ALA A 109 -0.10 -0.59 16.03
CA ALA A 109 0.62 -1.05 17.22
C ALA A 109 2.01 -1.62 16.84
N LEU A 110 2.15 -2.15 15.64
CA LEU A 110 3.43 -2.64 15.13
C LEU A 110 4.33 -1.51 14.63
N GLY A 111 3.84 -0.27 14.61
CA GLY A 111 4.62 0.88 14.17
C GLY A 111 4.37 1.29 12.73
N LEU A 112 3.42 0.66 12.03
CA LEU A 112 3.10 1.02 10.66
C LEU A 112 2.19 2.24 10.62
N ARG A 113 2.36 3.04 9.58
CA ARG A 113 1.61 4.29 9.40
C ARG A 113 0.37 4.03 8.54
N VAL A 114 -0.70 3.54 9.15
CA VAL A 114 -1.94 3.25 8.44
C VAL A 114 -2.72 4.55 8.25
N VAL A 115 -2.87 4.97 6.99
CA VAL A 115 -3.58 6.20 6.64
C VAL A 115 -5.00 5.93 6.14
N GLY A 116 -5.35 4.68 5.89
CA GLY A 116 -6.70 4.32 5.49
C GLY A 116 -6.93 2.83 5.58
N SER A 117 -8.18 2.46 5.85
CA SER A 117 -8.62 1.08 5.88
C SER A 117 -10.00 1.05 5.26
N PHE A 118 -10.12 0.41 4.10
CA PHE A 118 -11.33 0.49 3.30
C PHE A 118 -11.84 -0.88 2.92
N ARG A 119 -13.17 -0.98 2.83
CA ARG A 119 -13.82 -2.17 2.35
C ARG A 119 -13.86 -2.14 0.82
N LYS A 120 -13.62 -3.28 0.19
CA LYS A 120 -13.75 -3.40 -1.27
C LYS A 120 -15.21 -3.29 -1.68
N PRO A 121 -15.51 -2.65 -2.81
CA PRO A 121 -14.59 -1.96 -3.72
C PRO A 121 -14.18 -0.58 -3.21
N LEU A 122 -12.95 -0.20 -3.49
CA LEU A 122 -12.44 1.11 -3.10
C LEU A 122 -12.97 2.16 -4.09
N ALA A 123 -13.53 3.25 -3.56
CA ALA A 123 -13.99 4.36 -4.41
C ALA A 123 -12.82 5.29 -4.71
N PRO A 124 -12.79 5.91 -5.91
CA PRO A 124 -11.71 6.84 -6.24
C PRO A 124 -11.55 7.98 -5.24
N GLU A 125 -12.66 8.49 -4.69
CA GLU A 125 -12.60 9.57 -3.69
C GLU A 125 -11.89 9.12 -2.43
N GLN A 126 -12.11 7.88 -2.00
CA GLN A 126 -11.45 7.34 -0.81
C GLN A 126 -9.94 7.28 -1.01
N LEU A 127 -9.52 6.85 -2.19
CA LEU A 127 -8.09 6.77 -2.50
C LEU A 127 -7.47 8.16 -2.54
N ARG A 128 -8.14 9.10 -3.20
CA ARG A 128 -7.63 10.47 -3.29
C ARG A 128 -7.49 11.10 -1.91
N ASP A 129 -8.50 10.91 -1.06
CA ASP A 129 -8.48 11.47 0.29
C ASP A 129 -7.32 10.87 1.11
N ALA A 130 -7.13 9.55 1.03
CA ALA A 130 -6.09 8.87 1.80
C ALA A 130 -4.69 9.30 1.34
N LEU A 131 -4.51 9.55 0.06
CA LEU A 131 -3.24 9.95 -0.51
C LEU A 131 -3.06 11.46 -0.62
N GLU A 132 -4.10 12.22 -0.34
CA GLU A 132 -4.10 13.69 -0.41
C GLU A 132 -3.81 14.20 -1.82
N CYS A 133 -4.38 13.54 -2.81
CA CYS A 133 -4.17 13.92 -4.22
C CYS A 133 -5.44 14.40 -4.91
#